data_fdb2568bc83aa6e2c02aa100e5d21da9
#
_entry.id   fdb2568bc83aa6e2c02aa100e5d21da9
#
_cell.length_a   1.000
_cell.length_b   1.000
_cell.length_c   1.000
_cell.angle_alpha   90.00
_cell.angle_beta   90.00
_cell.angle_gamma   90.00
#
_symmetry.space_group_name_H-M   'P 1'
#
loop_
_entity.id
_entity.type
_entity.pdbx_description
1 polymer ?
#
loop_
_entity_poly.entity_id
_entity_poly.type
_entity_poly.pdbx_seq_one_letter_code
_entity_poly.pdbx_strand_id
1 'polypeptide(L)'
;MSAIGAPPTPALKGRDTADRVFGALGSELRRQILGAVASQPKTVSAIARELGLRPASVRYHVSLLARHHLVEEVRVPATGSAGRPPVAYQAASHVAVPGFPVRHFDLLAGAALQTLVDAVGPEEATRRLREKGREVALAMVASWDEQANPAEWTPEAFERVVLGRYYREFGIATQVISRGPDALGYRFFTCPFLELAERMPDLVCDSLDRGFHEGIDALLGGVRTERLECMGHGSPYCEYRMTWAAGTLGRVRKVSDG
;
A
#
# COMPACT_ATOMS: atom_id res chain seq x y z
N MET A 1 -5.07 13.13 31.64
CA MET A 1 -5.68 14.04 30.65
C MET A 1 -4.54 14.73 29.92
N SER A 2 -3.97 14.09 28.90
CA SER A 2 -2.98 14.72 28.03
C SER A 2 -3.72 15.53 26.98
N ALA A 3 -3.49 16.83 26.99
CA ALA A 3 -4.06 17.75 26.01
C ALA A 3 -3.55 17.34 24.62
N ILE A 4 -4.46 16.98 23.71
CA ILE A 4 -4.18 16.84 22.30
C ILE A 4 -3.73 18.23 21.83
N GLY A 5 -2.44 18.36 21.51
CA GLY A 5 -1.91 19.58 20.92
C GLY A 5 -2.73 19.90 19.67
N ALA A 6 -3.16 21.17 19.54
CA ALA A 6 -3.86 21.63 18.36
C ALA A 6 -3.06 21.21 17.12
N PRO A 7 -3.72 20.64 16.09
CA PRO A 7 -3.03 20.27 14.87
C PRO A 7 -2.33 21.51 14.30
N PRO A 8 -1.09 21.37 13.78
CA PRO A 8 -0.39 22.47 13.16
C PRO A 8 -1.27 23.04 12.05
N THR A 9 -1.57 24.32 12.13
CA THR A 9 -2.29 25.05 11.07
C THR A 9 -1.57 24.77 9.75
N PRO A 10 -2.23 24.18 8.72
CA PRO A 10 -1.58 23.94 7.45
C PRO A 10 -1.15 25.29 6.87
N ALA A 11 0.15 25.53 6.86
CA ALA A 11 0.70 26.74 6.27
C ALA A 11 0.24 26.82 4.80
N LEU A 12 -0.12 28.02 4.33
CA LEU A 12 -0.55 28.35 2.97
C LEU A 12 0.45 27.99 1.84
N LYS A 13 1.46 27.19 2.14
CA LYS A 13 2.43 26.60 1.19
C LYS A 13 1.82 25.53 0.25
N GLY A 14 0.57 25.11 0.48
CA GLY A 14 -0.04 24.01 -0.25
C GLY A 14 -0.33 24.27 -1.72
N ARG A 15 -0.68 25.51 -2.13
CA ARG A 15 -0.98 25.80 -3.53
C ARG A 15 0.24 25.65 -4.44
N ASP A 16 1.36 26.23 -4.05
CA ASP A 16 2.60 26.18 -4.84
C ASP A 16 3.13 24.74 -4.96
N THR A 17 2.95 23.93 -3.94
CA THR A 17 3.32 22.50 -3.95
C THR A 17 2.39 21.69 -4.86
N ALA A 18 1.07 21.95 -4.82
CA ALA A 18 0.10 21.28 -5.69
C ALA A 18 0.37 21.54 -7.17
N ASP A 19 0.55 22.80 -7.55
CA ASP A 19 0.81 23.22 -8.94
C ASP A 19 2.13 22.59 -9.46
N ARG A 20 3.16 22.51 -8.62
CA ARG A 20 4.42 21.84 -8.95
C ARG A 20 4.28 20.34 -9.13
N VAL A 21 3.51 19.65 -8.28
CA VAL A 21 3.23 18.23 -8.40
C VAL A 21 2.43 17.94 -9.66
N PHE A 22 1.35 18.71 -9.92
CA PHE A 22 0.58 18.56 -11.15
C PHE A 22 1.42 18.86 -12.39
N GLY A 23 2.25 19.90 -12.36
CA GLY A 23 3.20 20.20 -13.43
C GLY A 23 4.20 19.06 -13.66
N ALA A 24 4.72 18.45 -12.58
CA ALA A 24 5.59 17.30 -12.69
C ALA A 24 4.86 16.07 -13.25
N LEU A 25 3.63 15.80 -12.84
CA LEU A 25 2.84 14.66 -13.29
C LEU A 25 2.14 14.88 -14.65
N GLY A 26 2.14 16.09 -15.18
CA GLY A 26 1.58 16.42 -16.49
C GLY A 26 2.25 15.71 -17.68
N SER A 27 3.44 15.13 -17.51
CA SER A 27 4.13 14.36 -18.54
C SER A 27 3.83 12.88 -18.39
N GLU A 28 3.37 12.24 -19.47
CA GLU A 28 3.14 10.79 -19.55
C GLU A 28 4.38 10.00 -19.15
N LEU A 29 5.54 10.39 -19.68
CA LEU A 29 6.80 9.73 -19.40
C LEU A 29 7.19 9.79 -17.92
N ARG A 30 6.92 10.91 -17.23
CA ARG A 30 7.18 11.00 -15.78
C ARG A 30 6.24 10.12 -14.97
N ARG A 31 4.97 9.99 -15.37
CA ARG A 31 4.04 9.05 -14.74
C ARG A 31 4.47 7.59 -14.93
N GLN A 32 4.94 7.23 -16.15
CA GLN A 32 5.48 5.89 -16.40
C GLN A 32 6.72 5.60 -15.56
N ILE A 33 7.66 6.55 -15.45
CA ILE A 33 8.85 6.41 -14.59
C ILE A 33 8.44 6.25 -13.12
N LEU A 34 7.51 7.06 -12.63
CA LEU A 34 7.02 6.97 -11.27
C LEU A 34 6.37 5.60 -11.00
N GLY A 35 5.54 5.11 -11.92
CA GLY A 35 4.96 3.77 -11.87
C GLY A 35 6.02 2.67 -11.86
N ALA A 36 7.07 2.81 -12.64
CA ALA A 36 8.16 1.83 -12.70
C ALA A 36 8.92 1.69 -11.36
N VAL A 37 9.01 2.77 -10.55
CA VAL A 37 9.72 2.78 -9.27
C VAL A 37 8.80 2.72 -8.06
N ALA A 38 7.50 2.54 -8.27
CA ALA A 38 6.51 2.53 -7.19
C ALA A 38 6.62 1.31 -6.27
N SER A 39 6.94 0.13 -6.83
CA SER A 39 6.97 -1.13 -6.09
C SER A 39 8.35 -1.54 -5.59
N GLN A 40 9.42 -1.00 -6.16
CA GLN A 40 10.80 -1.31 -5.78
C GLN A 40 11.79 -0.27 -6.32
N PRO A 41 12.91 -0.03 -5.61
CA PRO A 41 13.95 0.83 -6.11
C PRO A 41 14.54 0.33 -7.42
N LYS A 42 14.70 1.21 -8.41
CA LYS A 42 15.32 0.87 -9.70
C LYS A 42 16.38 1.89 -10.08
N THR A 43 17.48 1.40 -10.68
CA THR A 43 18.52 2.26 -11.26
C THR A 43 18.02 2.90 -12.56
N VAL A 44 18.62 4.01 -12.96
CA VAL A 44 18.33 4.67 -14.25
C VAL A 44 18.40 3.68 -15.41
N SER A 45 19.39 2.78 -15.41
CA SER A 45 19.55 1.79 -16.47
C SER A 45 18.45 0.74 -16.48
N ALA A 46 17.96 0.34 -15.29
CA ALA A 46 16.84 -0.60 -15.18
C ALA A 46 15.52 0.03 -15.68
N ILE A 47 15.24 1.27 -15.27
CA ILE A 47 14.08 2.03 -15.74
C ILE A 47 14.13 2.22 -17.27
N ALA A 48 15.29 2.59 -17.80
CA ALA A 48 15.50 2.81 -19.23
C ALA A 48 15.20 1.54 -20.05
N ARG A 49 15.68 0.40 -19.58
CA ARG A 49 15.45 -0.90 -20.24
C ARG A 49 13.98 -1.30 -20.18
N GLU A 50 13.34 -1.15 -19.03
CA GLU A 50 11.94 -1.51 -18.83
C GLU A 50 10.98 -0.70 -19.69
N LEU A 51 11.25 0.61 -19.82
CA LEU A 51 10.39 1.53 -20.58
C LEU A 51 10.84 1.74 -22.04
N GLY A 52 11.90 1.07 -22.50
CA GLY A 52 12.42 1.23 -23.86
C GLY A 52 13.01 2.62 -24.13
N LEU A 53 13.59 3.28 -23.12
CA LEU A 53 14.07 4.65 -23.18
C LEU A 53 15.59 4.76 -23.16
N ARG A 54 16.12 5.92 -23.58
CA ARG A 54 17.53 6.23 -23.42
C ARG A 54 17.82 6.60 -21.94
N PRO A 55 18.94 6.07 -21.35
CA PRO A 55 19.30 6.40 -19.97
C PRO A 55 19.43 7.89 -19.66
N ALA A 56 19.87 8.69 -20.62
CA ALA A 56 19.99 10.14 -20.49
C ALA A 56 18.60 10.79 -20.30
N SER A 57 17.58 10.35 -21.05
CA SER A 57 16.21 10.83 -20.91
C SER A 57 15.64 10.46 -19.55
N VAL A 58 15.80 9.22 -19.11
CA VAL A 58 15.36 8.78 -17.78
C VAL A 58 16.04 9.61 -16.69
N ARG A 59 17.34 9.83 -16.77
CA ARG A 59 18.08 10.65 -15.77
C ARG A 59 17.51 12.08 -15.67
N TYR A 60 17.21 12.71 -16.79
CA TYR A 60 16.58 14.03 -16.82
C TYR A 60 15.21 14.03 -16.11
N HIS A 61 14.32 13.09 -16.44
CA HIS A 61 12.99 13.03 -15.86
C HIS A 61 13.00 12.61 -14.38
N VAL A 62 13.88 11.70 -13.98
CA VAL A 62 14.06 11.31 -12.58
C VAL A 62 14.56 12.51 -11.76
N SER A 63 15.49 13.32 -12.29
CA SER A 63 15.96 14.52 -11.60
C SER A 63 14.86 15.58 -11.42
N LEU A 64 13.91 15.65 -12.36
CA LEU A 64 12.73 16.49 -12.22
C LEU A 64 11.78 15.96 -11.13
N LEU A 65 11.50 14.66 -11.12
CA LEU A 65 10.68 14.04 -10.09
C LEU A 65 11.30 14.19 -8.70
N ALA A 66 12.62 14.02 -8.57
CA ALA A 66 13.36 14.19 -7.30
C ALA A 66 13.28 15.64 -6.79
N ARG A 67 13.39 16.65 -7.68
CA ARG A 67 13.21 18.07 -7.30
C ARG A 67 11.83 18.39 -6.74
N HIS A 68 10.82 17.60 -7.11
CA HIS A 68 9.46 17.74 -6.61
C HIS A 68 9.15 16.73 -5.49
N HIS A 69 10.17 16.05 -4.96
CA HIS A 69 10.03 15.05 -3.91
C HIS A 69 9.07 13.89 -4.24
N LEU A 70 8.92 13.56 -5.54
CA LEU A 70 8.11 12.46 -6.02
C LEU A 70 8.86 11.14 -6.07
N VAL A 71 10.19 11.20 -6.11
CA VAL A 71 11.10 10.07 -5.98
C VAL A 71 12.27 10.45 -5.07
N GLU A 72 12.81 9.46 -4.40
CA GLU A 72 13.99 9.57 -3.54
C GLU A 72 15.09 8.61 -3.99
N GLU A 73 16.36 9.01 -3.69
CA GLU A 73 17.53 8.19 -3.97
C GLU A 73 17.70 7.13 -2.89
N VAL A 74 17.85 5.88 -3.28
CA VAL A 74 18.12 4.75 -2.40
C VAL A 74 19.41 4.07 -2.83
N ARG A 75 20.26 3.73 -1.87
CA ARG A 75 21.46 2.92 -2.13
C ARG A 75 21.05 1.44 -2.08
N VAL A 76 21.20 0.75 -3.21
CA VAL A 76 21.01 -0.70 -3.25
C VAL A 76 22.35 -1.40 -3.06
N PRO A 77 22.37 -2.53 -2.33
CA PRO A 77 23.59 -3.34 -2.19
C PRO A 77 24.16 -3.70 -3.57
N ALA A 78 25.47 -3.58 -3.71
CA ALA A 78 26.14 -3.99 -4.95
C ALA A 78 26.07 -5.52 -5.07
N THR A 79 25.45 -6.02 -6.13
CA THR A 79 25.51 -7.44 -6.44
C THR A 79 26.84 -7.75 -7.13
N GLY A 80 27.87 -8.08 -6.33
CA GLY A 80 29.02 -8.89 -6.79
C GLY A 80 30.17 -8.21 -7.54
N SER A 81 30.29 -6.87 -7.64
CA SER A 81 31.49 -6.23 -8.21
C SER A 81 32.03 -5.12 -7.32
N ALA A 82 33.35 -5.04 -7.21
CA ALA A 82 34.05 -3.94 -6.55
C ALA A 82 33.73 -2.62 -7.26
N GLY A 83 32.97 -1.73 -6.61
CA GLY A 83 32.59 -0.43 -7.15
C GLY A 83 31.66 0.33 -6.20
N ARG A 84 31.47 1.64 -6.46
CA ARG A 84 30.51 2.45 -5.71
C ARG A 84 29.10 1.87 -5.90
N PRO A 85 28.32 1.64 -4.81
CA PRO A 85 26.95 1.15 -4.92
C PRO A 85 26.14 1.98 -5.92
N PRO A 86 25.38 1.34 -6.82
CA PRO A 86 24.58 2.05 -7.79
C PRO A 86 23.46 2.83 -7.08
N VAL A 87 23.21 4.06 -7.53
CA VAL A 87 22.07 4.85 -7.10
C VAL A 87 20.83 4.31 -7.77
N ALA A 88 19.84 3.94 -6.96
CA ALA A 88 18.50 3.60 -7.40
C ALA A 88 17.51 4.67 -6.95
N TYR A 89 16.36 4.72 -7.57
CA TYR A 89 15.27 5.64 -7.27
C TYR A 89 14.03 4.83 -6.88
N GLN A 90 13.33 5.32 -5.88
CA GLN A 90 12.05 4.78 -5.41
C GLN A 90 11.03 5.92 -5.37
N ALA A 91 9.75 5.61 -5.58
CA ALA A 91 8.69 6.58 -5.33
C ALA A 91 8.71 6.98 -3.86
N ALA A 92 8.62 8.29 -3.58
CA ALA A 92 8.57 8.78 -2.22
C ALA A 92 7.29 8.28 -1.54
N SER A 93 7.41 7.77 -0.32
CA SER A 93 6.29 7.20 0.45
C SER A 93 5.20 8.23 0.80
N HIS A 94 5.57 9.52 0.83
CA HIS A 94 4.70 10.63 1.21
C HIS A 94 4.31 11.52 0.02
N VAL A 95 4.13 10.95 -1.18
CA VAL A 95 3.57 11.70 -2.31
C VAL A 95 2.08 11.91 -2.09
N ALA A 96 1.73 12.89 -1.27
CA ALA A 96 0.38 13.41 -1.26
C ALA A 96 0.13 14.12 -2.60
N VAL A 97 -0.48 13.45 -3.57
CA VAL A 97 -1.06 14.13 -4.73
C VAL A 97 -2.27 14.90 -4.20
N PRO A 98 -2.22 16.24 -4.16
CA PRO A 98 -3.33 17.01 -3.66
C PRO A 98 -4.55 16.76 -4.56
N GLY A 99 -5.61 16.16 -4.01
CA GLY A 99 -6.90 16.16 -4.67
C GLY A 99 -7.37 17.61 -4.84
N PHE A 100 -8.04 17.93 -5.94
CA PHE A 100 -8.62 19.25 -6.12
C PHE A 100 -10.15 19.17 -5.97
N PRO A 101 -10.77 19.95 -5.06
CA PRO A 101 -10.13 20.77 -4.00
C PRO A 101 -9.43 19.90 -2.95
N VAL A 102 -8.45 20.45 -2.24
CA VAL A 102 -7.74 19.74 -1.14
C VAL A 102 -8.78 19.23 -0.14
N ARG A 103 -8.72 17.95 0.14
CA ARG A 103 -9.65 17.27 1.05
C ARG A 103 -8.89 16.72 2.25
N HIS A 104 -9.40 16.95 3.44
CA HIS A 104 -8.79 16.52 4.70
C HIS A 104 -9.54 15.33 5.30
N PHE A 105 -9.64 14.24 4.53
CA PHE A 105 -10.29 13.01 5.01
C PHE A 105 -9.54 12.38 6.18
N ASP A 106 -8.22 12.53 6.23
CA ASP A 106 -7.36 12.10 7.32
C ASP A 106 -7.72 12.78 8.65
N LEU A 107 -7.99 14.10 8.62
CA LEU A 107 -8.43 14.86 9.78
C LEU A 107 -9.80 14.38 10.28
N LEU A 108 -10.76 14.24 9.36
CA LEU A 108 -12.11 13.76 9.69
C LEU A 108 -12.07 12.33 10.24
N ALA A 109 -11.33 11.44 9.58
CA ALA A 109 -11.20 10.05 10.02
C ALA A 109 -10.48 9.95 11.38
N GLY A 110 -9.41 10.73 11.59
CA GLY A 110 -8.71 10.79 12.88
C GLY A 110 -9.62 11.26 14.01
N ALA A 111 -10.43 12.31 13.79
CA ALA A 111 -11.41 12.77 14.75
C ALA A 111 -12.49 11.72 15.05
N ALA A 112 -12.99 11.03 14.02
CA ALA A 112 -13.98 9.97 14.19
C ALA A 112 -13.42 8.77 14.99
N LEU A 113 -12.19 8.35 14.69
CA LEU A 113 -11.51 7.28 15.43
C LEU A 113 -11.29 7.66 16.89
N GLN A 114 -10.83 8.90 17.16
CA GLN A 114 -10.67 9.38 18.53
C GLN A 114 -12.00 9.44 19.27
N THR A 115 -13.07 9.93 18.63
CA THR A 115 -14.42 9.96 19.21
C THR A 115 -14.90 8.55 19.55
N LEU A 116 -14.60 7.55 18.71
CA LEU A 116 -14.93 6.15 18.99
C LEU A 116 -14.21 5.67 20.27
N VAL A 117 -12.89 5.94 20.38
CA VAL A 117 -12.10 5.56 21.55
C VAL A 117 -12.66 6.23 22.81
N ASP A 118 -12.97 7.52 22.74
CA ASP A 118 -13.52 8.28 23.86
C ASP A 118 -14.91 7.76 24.31
N ALA A 119 -15.72 7.30 23.36
CA ALA A 119 -17.08 6.83 23.63
C ALA A 119 -17.13 5.41 24.22
N VAL A 120 -16.26 4.49 23.77
CA VAL A 120 -16.39 3.07 24.15
C VAL A 120 -15.15 2.51 24.84
N GLY A 121 -14.08 3.29 24.95
CA GLY A 121 -12.76 2.86 25.44
C GLY A 121 -11.89 2.18 24.37
N PRO A 122 -10.56 2.12 24.60
CA PRO A 122 -9.60 1.66 23.58
C PRO A 122 -9.79 0.18 23.21
N GLU A 123 -10.03 -0.70 24.14
CA GLU A 123 -10.19 -2.14 23.89
C GLU A 123 -11.43 -2.42 23.03
N GLU A 124 -12.55 -1.81 23.36
CA GLU A 124 -13.79 -2.00 22.61
C GLU A 124 -13.72 -1.34 21.22
N ALA A 125 -13.06 -0.17 21.09
CA ALA A 125 -12.80 0.48 19.82
C ALA A 125 -11.96 -0.43 18.89
N THR A 126 -10.88 -1.02 19.42
CA THR A 126 -10.01 -1.99 18.71
C THR A 126 -10.83 -3.19 18.21
N ARG A 127 -11.64 -3.78 19.09
CA ARG A 127 -12.50 -4.91 18.74
C ARG A 127 -13.47 -4.57 17.60
N ARG A 128 -14.19 -3.45 17.70
CA ARG A 128 -15.15 -2.99 16.69
C ARG A 128 -14.49 -2.68 15.36
N LEU A 129 -13.33 -2.04 15.38
CA LEU A 129 -12.58 -1.75 14.15
C LEU A 129 -12.11 -3.03 13.47
N ARG A 130 -11.70 -4.04 14.23
CA ARG A 130 -11.31 -5.34 13.68
C ARG A 130 -12.50 -6.08 13.04
N GLU A 131 -13.67 -6.04 13.68
CA GLU A 131 -14.90 -6.56 13.09
C GLU A 131 -15.29 -5.79 11.82
N LYS A 132 -15.20 -4.47 11.85
CA LYS A 132 -15.46 -3.62 10.69
C LYS A 132 -14.49 -3.91 9.54
N GLY A 133 -13.22 -4.19 9.82
CA GLY A 133 -12.24 -4.63 8.82
C GLY A 133 -12.69 -5.90 8.11
N ARG A 134 -13.18 -6.91 8.86
CA ARG A 134 -13.73 -8.15 8.26
C ARG A 134 -14.94 -7.87 7.37
N GLU A 135 -15.88 -7.05 7.82
CA GLU A 135 -17.04 -6.66 7.02
C GLU A 135 -16.64 -5.95 5.71
N VAL A 136 -15.65 -5.05 5.76
CA VAL A 136 -15.14 -4.35 4.58
C VAL A 136 -14.51 -5.34 3.60
N ALA A 137 -13.74 -6.33 4.09
CA ALA A 137 -13.18 -7.38 3.25
C ALA A 137 -14.26 -8.19 2.55
N LEU A 138 -15.31 -8.61 3.27
CA LEU A 138 -16.44 -9.34 2.72
C LEU A 138 -17.16 -8.55 1.63
N ALA A 139 -17.46 -7.27 1.89
CA ALA A 139 -18.12 -6.40 0.92
C ALA A 139 -17.25 -6.15 -0.33
N MET A 140 -15.93 -5.99 -0.15
CA MET A 140 -15.00 -5.81 -1.25
C MET A 140 -14.92 -7.05 -2.14
N VAL A 141 -14.77 -8.25 -1.55
CA VAL A 141 -14.70 -9.50 -2.32
C VAL A 141 -16.02 -9.78 -3.04
N ALA A 142 -17.18 -9.48 -2.39
CA ALA A 142 -18.49 -9.61 -3.03
C ALA A 142 -18.66 -8.69 -4.26
N SER A 143 -17.93 -7.58 -4.32
CA SER A 143 -17.91 -6.67 -5.48
C SER A 143 -17.00 -7.13 -6.62
N TRP A 144 -16.19 -8.18 -6.42
CA TRP A 144 -15.30 -8.68 -7.46
C TRP A 144 -16.11 -9.34 -8.58
N ASP A 145 -15.71 -9.02 -9.81
CA ASP A 145 -16.33 -9.55 -11.01
C ASP A 145 -16.30 -11.09 -11.01
N GLU A 146 -17.44 -11.76 -11.31
CA GLU A 146 -17.51 -13.23 -11.34
C GLU A 146 -16.47 -13.84 -12.30
N GLN A 147 -16.13 -13.13 -13.38
CA GLN A 147 -15.11 -13.57 -14.34
C GLN A 147 -13.69 -13.51 -13.77
N ALA A 148 -13.44 -12.71 -12.72
CA ALA A 148 -12.17 -12.63 -12.03
C ALA A 148 -12.08 -13.61 -10.85
N ASN A 149 -13.19 -14.24 -10.46
CA ASN A 149 -13.26 -15.14 -9.32
C ASN A 149 -12.75 -16.53 -9.76
N PRO A 150 -11.56 -16.97 -9.34
CA PRO A 150 -11.03 -18.26 -9.73
C PRO A 150 -11.87 -19.39 -9.10
N ALA A 151 -11.94 -20.53 -9.78
CA ALA A 151 -12.59 -21.73 -9.23
C ALA A 151 -11.96 -22.19 -7.92
N GLU A 152 -10.65 -21.97 -7.78
CA GLU A 152 -9.85 -22.28 -6.60
C GLU A 152 -8.87 -21.14 -6.30
N TRP A 153 -8.74 -20.79 -5.02
CA TRP A 153 -7.81 -19.76 -4.55
C TRP A 153 -6.46 -20.39 -4.20
N THR A 154 -5.58 -20.46 -5.21
CA THR A 154 -4.18 -20.84 -5.04
C THR A 154 -3.28 -19.61 -4.80
N PRO A 155 -2.01 -19.77 -4.37
CA PRO A 155 -1.05 -18.67 -4.31
C PRO A 155 -0.96 -17.88 -5.62
N GLU A 156 -0.95 -18.56 -6.77
CA GLU A 156 -0.88 -17.93 -8.10
C GLU A 156 -2.16 -17.18 -8.45
N ALA A 157 -3.33 -17.73 -8.08
CA ALA A 157 -4.61 -17.05 -8.28
C ALA A 157 -4.69 -15.79 -7.44
N PHE A 158 -4.27 -15.84 -6.18
CA PHE A 158 -4.21 -14.67 -5.30
C PHE A 158 -3.23 -13.60 -5.85
N GLU A 159 -2.03 -14.00 -6.26
CA GLU A 159 -1.06 -13.08 -6.87
C GLU A 159 -1.66 -12.38 -8.09
N ARG A 160 -2.25 -13.13 -9.01
CA ARG A 160 -2.80 -12.60 -10.26
C ARG A 160 -4.00 -11.69 -10.03
N VAL A 161 -4.95 -12.12 -9.22
CA VAL A 161 -6.25 -11.43 -9.06
C VAL A 161 -6.15 -10.34 -8.00
N VAL A 162 -5.69 -10.66 -6.80
CA VAL A 162 -5.70 -9.72 -5.67
C VAL A 162 -4.55 -8.74 -5.77
N LEU A 163 -3.31 -9.24 -5.80
CA LEU A 163 -2.12 -8.37 -5.86
C LEU A 163 -1.97 -7.69 -7.21
N GLY A 164 -2.21 -8.42 -8.31
CA GLY A 164 -2.00 -7.93 -9.67
C GLY A 164 -3.07 -6.98 -10.19
N ARG A 165 -4.31 -7.11 -9.71
CA ARG A 165 -5.43 -6.28 -10.16
C ARG A 165 -5.99 -5.42 -9.06
N TYR A 166 -6.67 -5.99 -8.05
CA TYR A 166 -7.44 -5.21 -7.08
C TYR A 166 -6.59 -4.27 -6.23
N TYR A 167 -5.50 -4.72 -5.65
CA TYR A 167 -4.64 -3.85 -4.85
C TYR A 167 -4.00 -2.75 -5.70
N ARG A 168 -3.68 -3.03 -6.96
CA ARG A 168 -3.19 -2.01 -7.88
C ARG A 168 -4.24 -0.96 -8.20
N GLU A 169 -5.51 -1.34 -8.37
CA GLU A 169 -6.63 -0.41 -8.58
C GLU A 169 -6.86 0.48 -7.36
N PHE A 170 -6.57 -0.02 -6.15
CA PHE A 170 -6.53 0.77 -4.92
C PHE A 170 -5.27 1.61 -4.73
N GLY A 171 -4.35 1.63 -5.68
CA GLY A 171 -3.10 2.38 -5.59
C GLY A 171 -2.06 1.73 -4.68
N ILE A 172 -2.24 0.46 -4.31
CA ILE A 172 -1.29 -0.29 -3.49
C ILE A 172 -0.22 -0.90 -4.40
N ALA A 173 1.02 -0.40 -4.27
CA ALA A 173 2.18 -0.96 -4.97
C ALA A 173 2.62 -2.25 -4.27
N THR A 174 2.57 -3.36 -5.00
CA THR A 174 2.83 -4.71 -4.48
C THR A 174 4.06 -5.35 -5.13
N GLN A 175 4.78 -6.17 -4.38
CA GLN A 175 5.85 -7.04 -4.89
C GLN A 175 5.75 -8.40 -4.22
N VAL A 176 5.74 -9.47 -5.02
CA VAL A 176 5.90 -10.83 -4.52
C VAL A 176 7.38 -11.09 -4.28
N ILE A 177 7.74 -11.53 -3.08
CA ILE A 177 9.11 -11.77 -2.62
C ILE A 177 9.44 -13.25 -2.48
N SER A 178 8.43 -14.11 -2.29
CA SER A 178 8.60 -15.56 -2.26
C SER A 178 7.36 -16.28 -2.77
N ARG A 179 7.57 -17.44 -3.40
CA ARG A 179 6.50 -18.32 -3.91
C ARG A 179 6.79 -19.75 -3.46
N GLY A 180 5.77 -20.40 -2.94
CA GLY A 180 5.76 -21.82 -2.60
C GLY A 180 4.45 -22.46 -3.08
N PRO A 181 4.36 -23.80 -3.04
CA PRO A 181 3.14 -24.50 -3.47
C PRO A 181 1.92 -24.16 -2.59
N ASP A 182 2.16 -23.80 -1.36
CA ASP A 182 1.16 -23.50 -0.32
C ASP A 182 1.46 -22.20 0.44
N ALA A 183 2.34 -21.34 -0.08
CA ALA A 183 2.74 -20.11 0.57
C ALA A 183 3.09 -19.01 -0.44
N LEU A 184 2.80 -17.76 -0.04
CA LEU A 184 3.12 -16.55 -0.81
C LEU A 184 3.63 -15.48 0.16
N GLY A 185 4.83 -14.93 -0.12
CA GLY A 185 5.34 -13.76 0.56
C GLY A 185 5.25 -12.54 -0.34
N TYR A 186 4.73 -11.42 0.18
CA TYR A 186 4.59 -10.20 -0.59
C TYR A 186 4.76 -8.94 0.27
N ARG A 187 5.10 -7.83 -0.39
CA ARG A 187 5.27 -6.51 0.23
C ARG A 187 4.35 -5.47 -0.40
N PHE A 188 3.93 -4.53 0.44
CA PHE A 188 3.30 -3.29 0.03
C PHE A 188 4.26 -2.13 0.27
N PHE A 189 4.44 -1.29 -0.73
CA PHE A 189 5.30 -0.10 -0.66
C PHE A 189 4.51 1.21 -0.58
N THR A 190 3.18 1.12 -0.65
CA THR A 190 2.27 2.24 -0.45
C THR A 190 1.17 1.82 0.51
N CYS A 191 0.79 2.71 1.41
CA CYS A 191 -0.34 2.52 2.31
C CYS A 191 -1.36 3.63 2.06
N PRO A 192 -2.62 3.30 1.70
CA PRO A 192 -3.65 4.32 1.47
C PRO A 192 -4.08 5.05 2.74
N PHE A 193 -3.63 4.57 3.90
CA PHE A 193 -3.97 5.11 5.22
C PHE A 193 -2.74 5.64 5.98
N LEU A 194 -1.62 5.90 5.28
CA LEU A 194 -0.31 6.11 5.91
C LEU A 194 -0.35 7.18 7.01
N GLU A 195 -0.95 8.33 6.73
CA GLU A 195 -1.00 9.45 7.67
C GLU A 195 -1.76 9.12 8.96
N LEU A 196 -2.78 8.28 8.88
CA LEU A 196 -3.52 7.77 10.05
C LEU A 196 -2.78 6.60 10.69
N ALA A 197 -2.21 5.71 9.90
CA ALA A 197 -1.48 4.54 10.37
C ALA A 197 -0.27 4.92 11.22
N GLU A 198 0.48 5.96 10.85
CA GLU A 198 1.61 6.48 11.64
C GLU A 198 1.20 7.12 12.96
N ARG A 199 0.01 7.74 13.01
CA ARG A 199 -0.50 8.41 14.22
C ARG A 199 -1.27 7.48 15.15
N MET A 200 -1.95 6.48 14.61
CA MET A 200 -2.87 5.59 15.33
C MET A 200 -2.71 4.14 14.85
N PRO A 201 -1.49 3.56 14.90
CA PRO A 201 -1.22 2.23 14.33
C PRO A 201 -2.08 1.12 14.96
N ASP A 202 -2.35 1.20 16.26
CA ASP A 202 -3.18 0.21 16.96
C ASP A 202 -4.60 0.13 16.39
N LEU A 203 -5.18 1.27 16.02
CA LEU A 203 -6.53 1.33 15.48
C LEU A 203 -6.58 1.01 13.98
N VAL A 204 -5.61 1.53 13.22
CA VAL A 204 -5.60 1.37 11.77
C VAL A 204 -4.98 0.03 11.38
N CYS A 205 -3.73 -0.22 11.79
CA CYS A 205 -2.97 -1.39 11.36
C CYS A 205 -3.32 -2.66 12.15
N ASP A 206 -3.35 -2.57 13.50
CA ASP A 206 -3.52 -3.75 14.35
C ASP A 206 -4.97 -4.15 14.58
N SER A 207 -5.90 -3.25 14.19
CA SER A 207 -7.32 -3.52 14.28
C SER A 207 -7.99 -3.58 12.91
N LEU A 208 -8.19 -2.45 12.24
CA LEU A 208 -8.95 -2.39 10.98
C LEU A 208 -8.29 -3.23 9.87
N ASP A 209 -7.02 -2.98 9.58
CA ASP A 209 -6.27 -3.69 8.53
C ASP A 209 -6.11 -5.19 8.87
N ARG A 210 -5.81 -5.51 10.13
CA ARG A 210 -5.75 -6.91 10.57
C ARG A 210 -7.08 -7.63 10.40
N GLY A 211 -8.18 -6.97 10.77
CA GLY A 211 -9.52 -7.49 10.56
C GLY A 211 -9.83 -7.72 9.09
N PHE A 212 -9.39 -6.79 8.22
CA PHE A 212 -9.54 -6.93 6.78
C PHE A 212 -8.82 -8.19 6.24
N HIS A 213 -7.58 -8.43 6.63
CA HIS A 213 -6.85 -9.65 6.25
C HIS A 213 -7.51 -10.92 6.79
N GLU A 214 -8.02 -10.90 8.03
CA GLU A 214 -8.78 -12.02 8.59
C GLU A 214 -10.08 -12.30 7.83
N GLY A 215 -10.73 -11.25 7.31
CA GLY A 215 -11.89 -11.39 6.44
C GLY A 215 -11.54 -12.05 5.12
N ILE A 216 -10.44 -11.66 4.48
CA ILE A 216 -9.92 -12.33 3.28
C ILE A 216 -9.59 -13.79 3.57
N ASP A 217 -8.86 -14.08 4.65
CA ASP A 217 -8.49 -15.45 5.04
C ASP A 217 -9.72 -16.34 5.22
N ALA A 218 -10.76 -15.83 5.87
CA ALA A 218 -12.02 -16.56 6.09
C ALA A 218 -12.75 -16.88 4.78
N LEU A 219 -12.73 -15.96 3.81
CA LEU A 219 -13.33 -16.14 2.49
C LEU A 219 -12.59 -17.16 1.64
N LEU A 220 -11.26 -17.11 1.69
CA LEU A 220 -10.42 -18.03 0.91
C LEU A 220 -10.40 -19.45 1.48
N GLY A 221 -10.83 -19.63 2.72
CA GLY A 221 -10.96 -20.94 3.39
C GLY A 221 -9.62 -21.66 3.55
N GLY A 222 -9.17 -21.85 4.80
CA GLY A 222 -7.92 -22.53 5.09
C GLY A 222 -6.66 -21.73 4.78
N VAL A 223 -6.79 -20.43 4.62
CA VAL A 223 -5.68 -19.50 4.43
C VAL A 223 -5.42 -18.74 5.72
N ARG A 224 -4.16 -18.42 5.97
CA ARG A 224 -3.71 -17.58 7.08
C ARG A 224 -2.70 -16.56 6.60
N THR A 225 -2.99 -15.29 6.86
CA THR A 225 -2.11 -14.16 6.59
C THR A 225 -1.46 -13.68 7.88
N GLU A 226 -0.13 -13.58 7.87
CA GLU A 226 0.69 -13.02 8.93
C GLU A 226 1.39 -11.76 8.41
N ARG A 227 1.26 -10.64 9.13
CA ARG A 227 2.01 -9.42 8.85
C ARG A 227 3.33 -9.47 9.61
N LEU A 228 4.44 -9.37 8.89
CA LEU A 228 5.81 -9.44 9.43
C LEU A 228 6.40 -8.05 9.65
N GLU A 229 6.10 -7.09 8.76
CA GLU A 229 6.55 -5.71 8.81
C GLU A 229 5.39 -4.76 8.56
N CYS A 230 5.44 -3.55 9.10
CA CYS A 230 4.35 -2.57 9.02
C CYS A 230 4.84 -1.13 8.90
N MET A 231 4.37 -0.42 7.89
CA MET A 231 4.68 1.00 7.67
C MET A 231 4.18 1.88 8.82
N GLY A 232 3.00 1.60 9.36
CA GLY A 232 2.46 2.33 10.53
C GLY A 232 3.30 2.17 11.80
N HIS A 233 4.13 1.13 11.89
CA HIS A 233 5.11 0.92 12.96
C HIS A 233 6.54 1.31 12.56
N GLY A 234 6.71 2.09 11.48
CA GLY A 234 8.00 2.67 11.08
C GLY A 234 8.83 1.83 10.12
N SER A 235 8.33 0.71 9.62
CA SER A 235 9.00 -0.04 8.55
C SER A 235 8.83 0.66 7.19
N PRO A 236 9.79 0.55 6.25
CA PRO A 236 9.67 1.16 4.93
C PRO A 236 8.65 0.46 4.01
N TYR A 237 8.09 -0.65 4.44
CA TYR A 237 7.04 -1.41 3.73
C TYR A 237 6.20 -2.21 4.72
N CYS A 238 5.03 -2.69 4.27
CA CYS A 238 4.34 -3.77 4.96
C CYS A 238 4.71 -5.09 4.29
N GLU A 239 5.13 -6.09 5.09
CA GLU A 239 5.43 -7.44 4.61
C GLU A 239 4.44 -8.44 5.16
N TYR A 240 3.96 -9.31 4.28
CA TYR A 240 2.98 -10.34 4.61
C TYR A 240 3.48 -11.71 4.15
N ARG A 241 3.19 -12.71 4.98
CA ARG A 241 3.28 -14.12 4.64
C ARG A 241 1.89 -14.73 4.67
N MET A 242 1.48 -15.29 3.56
CA MET A 242 0.21 -15.97 3.40
C MET A 242 0.46 -17.46 3.22
N THR A 243 -0.26 -18.30 3.96
CA THR A 243 -0.10 -19.77 3.92
C THR A 243 -1.45 -20.42 3.72
N TRP A 244 -1.48 -21.47 2.89
CA TRP A 244 -2.63 -22.32 2.65
C TRP A 244 -2.49 -23.60 3.46
N ALA A 245 -3.53 -24.04 4.17
CA ALA A 245 -3.51 -25.31 4.89
C ALA A 245 -3.43 -26.49 3.89
N ALA A 246 -2.61 -27.48 4.21
CA ALA A 246 -2.43 -28.65 3.36
C ALA A 246 -3.78 -29.33 3.06
N GLY A 247 -4.08 -29.55 1.78
CA GLY A 247 -5.31 -30.19 1.32
C GLY A 247 -6.55 -29.27 1.23
N THR A 248 -6.41 -27.99 1.56
CA THR A 248 -7.44 -26.97 1.34
C THR A 248 -7.02 -26.00 0.23
N LEU A 249 -7.15 -26.39 -1.01
CA LEU A 249 -7.27 -25.43 -2.09
C LEU A 249 -8.64 -24.76 -1.88
N GLY A 250 -8.59 -23.49 -1.43
CA GLY A 250 -9.75 -22.79 -0.89
C GLY A 250 -10.88 -22.66 -1.92
N ARG A 251 -11.96 -23.37 -1.68
CA ARG A 251 -13.23 -23.10 -2.36
C ARG A 251 -13.85 -21.89 -1.69
N VAL A 252 -14.12 -20.84 -2.47
CA VAL A 252 -14.90 -19.70 -2.00
C VAL A 252 -16.21 -20.23 -1.41
N ARG A 253 -16.42 -20.04 -0.12
CA ARG A 253 -17.74 -20.23 0.46
C ARG A 253 -18.62 -19.14 -0.15
N LYS A 254 -19.57 -19.51 -1.00
CA LYS A 254 -20.65 -18.60 -1.39
C LYS A 254 -21.27 -18.09 -0.09
N VAL A 255 -21.23 -16.78 0.11
CA VAL A 255 -22.05 -16.14 1.15
C VAL A 255 -23.47 -16.39 0.70
N SER A 256 -24.13 -17.39 1.31
CA SER A 256 -25.56 -17.61 1.12
C SER A 256 -26.26 -16.40 1.72
N ASP A 257 -27.03 -15.72 0.87
CA ASP A 257 -28.00 -14.70 1.26
C ASP A 257 -28.82 -15.25 2.44
N GLY A 258 -28.63 -14.63 3.62
CA GLY A 258 -29.42 -14.85 4.82
C GLY A 258 -30.14 -13.56 5.19
#